data_f5945c59b682cb38b71b9066084535a6
#
_entry.id   f5945c59b682cb38b71b9066084535a6
#
_cell.length_a   1.000
_cell.length_b   1.000
_cell.length_c   1.000
_cell.angle_alpha   90.00
_cell.angle_beta   90.00
_cell.angle_gamma   90.00
#
_symmetry.space_group_name_H-M   'P 1'
#
loop_
_entity.id
_entity.type
_entity.pdbx_description
1 polymer ?
#
loop_
_entity_poly.entity_id
_entity_poly.type
_entity_poly.pdbx_seq_one_letter_code
_entity_poly.pdbx_strand_id
1 'polypeptide(L)'
;MKRPVIAIIAFYFLTFVTGTAQAQKPDAANPASTASTPNADADKQAELNRQLIAEIKQLRLELLRQRIEFQQWKLRQVERELQTAQAEQQRLAEEEQATQHALAELGNTSDGSGEIESLKKELTGSRSEKLRARRQGANQRAADLTTQLNQEDEQLRQLTLRLKAEIGGTGR
;
A
#
# COMPACT_ATOMS: atom_id res chain seq x y z
N MET A 1 -19.66 1.76 -21.25
CA MET A 1 -19.77 2.42 -19.92
C MET A 1 -20.24 1.39 -18.90
N LYS A 2 -19.32 0.82 -18.11
CA LYS A 2 -19.65 -0.08 -17.00
C LYS A 2 -18.96 0.47 -15.76
N ARG A 3 -19.75 0.95 -14.79
CA ARG A 3 -19.29 1.46 -13.51
C ARG A 3 -19.00 0.29 -12.57
N PRO A 4 -17.85 0.24 -11.88
CA PRO A 4 -17.63 -0.72 -10.82
C PRO A 4 -18.37 -0.25 -9.56
N VAL A 5 -19.15 -1.16 -8.99
CA VAL A 5 -19.82 -1.01 -7.70
C VAL A 5 -18.75 -1.19 -6.61
N ILE A 6 -18.46 -0.10 -5.90
CA ILE A 6 -17.61 -0.14 -4.72
C ILE A 6 -18.49 -0.63 -3.56
N ALA A 7 -18.25 -1.85 -3.11
CA ALA A 7 -18.85 -2.39 -1.91
C ALA A 7 -18.19 -1.77 -0.67
N ILE A 8 -18.90 -0.85 -0.01
CA ILE A 8 -18.55 -0.29 1.29
C ILE A 8 -18.90 -1.34 2.34
N ILE A 9 -17.90 -2.03 2.89
CA ILE A 9 -18.07 -2.86 4.09
C ILE A 9 -17.89 -1.93 5.29
N ALA A 10 -19.03 -1.50 5.84
CA ALA A 10 -19.08 -0.79 7.11
C ALA A 10 -18.90 -1.81 8.26
N PHE A 11 -17.78 -1.74 8.94
CA PHE A 11 -17.52 -2.47 10.17
C PHE A 11 -18.15 -1.70 11.35
N TYR A 12 -19.35 -2.11 11.75
CA TYR A 12 -19.92 -1.74 13.02
C TYR A 12 -19.45 -2.75 14.09
N PHE A 13 -18.57 -2.36 14.97
CA PHE A 13 -18.38 -3.00 16.26
C PHE A 13 -18.11 -1.93 17.31
N LEU A 14 -19.18 -1.48 17.94
CA LEU A 14 -19.10 -0.74 19.19
C LEU A 14 -20.22 -1.26 20.10
N THR A 15 -19.99 -2.36 20.80
CA THR A 15 -20.84 -2.76 21.93
C THR A 15 -20.19 -2.25 23.21
N PHE A 16 -20.71 -1.14 23.70
CA PHE A 16 -20.48 -0.62 25.02
C PHE A 16 -21.19 -1.52 26.02
N VAL A 17 -20.43 -2.26 26.82
CA VAL A 17 -20.94 -2.91 28.02
C VAL A 17 -20.80 -1.92 29.18
N THR A 18 -21.89 -1.23 29.48
CA THR A 18 -22.04 -0.47 30.72
C THR A 18 -22.38 -1.44 31.85
N GLY A 19 -21.37 -1.82 32.62
CA GLY A 19 -21.56 -2.53 33.88
C GLY A 19 -22.10 -1.59 34.94
N THR A 20 -23.36 -1.76 35.32
CA THR A 20 -24.00 -1.09 36.46
C THR A 20 -23.39 -1.61 37.75
N ALA A 21 -22.66 -0.75 38.45
CA ALA A 21 -22.22 -1.01 39.82
C ALA A 21 -23.43 -0.96 40.78
N GLN A 22 -23.88 -2.10 41.25
CA GLN A 22 -24.80 -2.17 42.38
C GLN A 22 -24.04 -1.94 43.68
N ALA A 23 -24.36 -0.85 44.33
CA ALA A 23 -23.92 -0.56 45.69
C ALA A 23 -24.56 -1.53 46.68
N GLN A 24 -23.83 -2.48 47.19
CA GLN A 24 -24.23 -3.35 48.31
C GLN A 24 -23.91 -2.70 49.65
N LYS A 25 -24.97 -2.52 50.44
CA LYS A 25 -24.96 -1.96 51.79
C LYS A 25 -24.17 -2.85 52.76
N PRO A 26 -23.37 -2.33 53.67
CA PRO A 26 -22.66 -3.16 54.63
C PRO A 26 -23.56 -3.55 55.77
N ASP A 27 -23.87 -4.83 55.93
CA ASP A 27 -24.38 -5.40 57.18
C ASP A 27 -23.23 -5.85 58.07
N ALA A 28 -23.36 -5.46 59.30
CA ALA A 28 -22.38 -5.63 60.35
C ALA A 28 -22.37 -7.03 60.95
N ALA A 29 -21.17 -7.41 61.44
CA ALA A 29 -20.89 -8.39 62.46
C ALA A 29 -20.94 -9.90 62.10
N ASN A 30 -19.73 -10.48 61.79
CA ASN A 30 -19.26 -11.57 62.67
C ASN A 30 -17.71 -11.74 62.55
N PRO A 31 -16.92 -11.67 63.63
CA PRO A 31 -15.51 -12.00 63.57
C PRO A 31 -15.34 -13.49 63.93
N ALA A 32 -15.42 -14.38 62.94
CA ALA A 32 -14.95 -15.74 63.10
C ALA A 32 -13.95 -16.05 61.99
N SER A 33 -12.71 -15.91 62.38
CA SER A 33 -11.55 -16.70 61.94
C SER A 33 -11.83 -17.75 60.87
N THR A 34 -11.60 -17.39 59.64
CA THR A 34 -11.14 -18.31 58.62
C THR A 34 -9.93 -17.69 57.97
N ALA A 35 -8.77 -18.19 58.35
CA ALA A 35 -7.52 -18.00 57.62
C ALA A 35 -7.72 -18.67 56.26
N SER A 36 -8.47 -17.98 55.39
CA SER A 36 -8.57 -18.31 53.98
C SER A 36 -7.22 -18.03 53.37
N THR A 37 -6.65 -19.00 52.74
CA THR A 37 -5.48 -18.88 51.85
C THR A 37 -5.79 -17.94 50.69
N PRO A 38 -5.58 -16.63 50.80
CA PRO A 38 -5.99 -15.67 49.76
C PRO A 38 -5.00 -15.62 48.59
N ASN A 39 -3.91 -16.37 48.66
CA ASN A 39 -2.80 -16.20 47.73
C ASN A 39 -2.85 -17.10 46.47
N ALA A 40 -3.39 -18.28 46.58
CA ALA A 40 -3.33 -19.25 45.46
C ALA A 40 -4.19 -18.85 44.22
N ASP A 41 -5.33 -18.21 44.47
CA ASP A 41 -6.19 -17.77 43.36
C ASP A 41 -5.70 -16.44 42.75
N ALA A 42 -5.13 -15.55 43.54
CA ALA A 42 -4.49 -14.33 43.07
C ALA A 42 -3.24 -14.66 42.23
N ASP A 43 -2.45 -15.64 42.65
CA ASP A 43 -1.25 -16.08 41.95
C ASP A 43 -1.62 -16.74 40.59
N LYS A 44 -2.67 -17.57 40.56
CA LYS A 44 -3.20 -18.14 39.31
C LYS A 44 -3.72 -17.07 38.34
N GLN A 45 -4.43 -16.06 38.87
CA GLN A 45 -4.92 -14.94 38.09
C GLN A 45 -3.77 -14.12 37.49
N ALA A 46 -2.74 -13.87 38.31
CA ALA A 46 -1.54 -13.16 37.87
C ALA A 46 -0.80 -13.93 36.76
N GLU A 47 -0.71 -15.24 36.86
CA GLU A 47 -0.09 -16.10 35.86
C GLU A 47 -0.90 -16.12 34.56
N LEU A 48 -2.22 -16.27 34.62
CA LEU A 48 -3.10 -16.16 33.47
C LEU A 48 -2.96 -14.82 32.75
N ASN A 49 -2.89 -13.73 33.51
CA ASN A 49 -2.69 -12.40 32.95
C ASN A 49 -1.34 -12.25 32.24
N ARG A 50 -0.26 -12.84 32.81
CA ARG A 50 1.07 -12.86 32.17
C ARG A 50 1.04 -13.63 30.86
N GLN A 51 0.41 -14.80 30.84
CA GLN A 51 0.25 -15.62 29.63
C GLN A 51 -0.54 -14.86 28.56
N LEU A 52 -1.67 -14.24 28.92
CA LEU A 52 -2.48 -13.43 28.00
C LEU A 52 -1.68 -12.26 27.40
N ILE A 53 -0.90 -11.56 28.23
CA ILE A 53 -0.04 -10.46 27.77
C ILE A 53 1.03 -10.98 26.80
N ALA A 54 1.62 -12.15 27.07
CA ALA A 54 2.59 -12.76 26.18
C ALA A 54 1.98 -13.15 24.81
N GLU A 55 0.79 -13.77 24.82
CA GLU A 55 0.06 -14.10 23.61
C GLU A 55 -0.32 -12.86 22.78
N ILE A 56 -0.83 -11.81 23.43
CA ILE A 56 -1.15 -10.53 22.76
C ILE A 56 0.10 -9.94 22.11
N LYS A 57 1.24 -9.97 22.77
CA LYS A 57 2.52 -9.51 22.19
C LYS A 57 2.92 -10.33 20.99
N GLN A 58 2.80 -11.66 21.07
CA GLN A 58 3.12 -12.54 19.98
C GLN A 58 2.22 -12.29 18.75
N LEU A 59 0.91 -12.16 18.96
CA LEU A 59 -0.06 -11.84 17.91
C LEU A 59 0.23 -10.49 17.26
N ARG A 60 0.63 -9.48 18.05
CA ARG A 60 1.05 -8.18 17.51
C ARG A 60 2.28 -8.28 16.62
N LEU A 61 3.29 -9.03 17.02
CA LEU A 61 4.50 -9.24 16.23
C LEU A 61 4.18 -9.99 14.93
N GLU A 62 3.32 -10.99 14.99
CA GLU A 62 2.89 -11.71 13.81
C GLU A 62 2.11 -10.83 12.84
N LEU A 63 1.17 -10.03 13.34
CA LEU A 63 0.44 -9.06 12.54
C LEU A 63 1.37 -8.04 11.87
N LEU A 64 2.40 -7.55 12.57
CA LEU A 64 3.39 -6.65 12.00
C LEU A 64 4.20 -7.33 10.89
N ARG A 65 4.60 -8.59 11.06
CA ARG A 65 5.29 -9.38 10.03
C ARG A 65 4.42 -9.54 8.77
N GLN A 66 3.17 -9.94 8.94
CA GLN A 66 2.23 -10.06 7.83
C GLN A 66 2.02 -8.73 7.08
N ARG A 67 1.94 -7.61 7.81
CA ARG A 67 1.86 -6.28 7.20
C ARG A 67 3.12 -5.93 6.41
N ILE A 68 4.29 -6.26 6.91
CA ILE A 68 5.57 -6.04 6.21
C ILE A 68 5.61 -6.88 4.93
N GLU A 69 5.23 -8.16 4.97
CA GLU A 69 5.18 -9.04 3.80
C GLU A 69 4.21 -8.52 2.74
N PHE A 70 3.03 -8.09 3.16
CA PHE A 70 2.06 -7.48 2.27
C PHE A 70 2.59 -6.19 1.64
N GLN A 71 3.26 -5.33 2.43
CA GLN A 71 3.85 -4.10 1.94
C GLN A 71 4.98 -4.37 0.93
N GLN A 72 5.83 -5.37 1.18
CA GLN A 72 6.86 -5.82 0.24
C GLN A 72 6.26 -6.37 -1.06
N TRP A 73 5.13 -7.06 -0.97
CA TRP A 73 4.41 -7.53 -2.17
C TRP A 73 3.89 -6.35 -3.00
N LYS A 74 3.27 -5.35 -2.37
CA LYS A 74 2.80 -4.11 -3.03
C LYS A 74 3.95 -3.39 -3.72
N LEU A 75 5.07 -3.22 -3.03
CA LEU A 75 6.25 -2.55 -3.55
C LEU A 75 6.75 -3.24 -4.83
N ARG A 76 6.90 -4.58 -4.80
CA ARG A 76 7.26 -5.37 -5.99
C ARG A 76 6.23 -5.26 -7.13
N GLN A 77 4.96 -5.04 -6.82
CA GLN A 77 3.93 -4.82 -7.84
C GLN A 77 4.13 -3.46 -8.52
N VAL A 78 4.31 -2.39 -7.75
CA VAL A 78 4.56 -1.04 -8.28
C VAL A 78 5.86 -0.99 -9.07
N GLU A 79 6.93 -1.66 -8.62
CA GLU A 79 8.20 -1.77 -9.37
C GLU A 79 7.99 -2.40 -10.75
N ARG A 80 7.22 -3.49 -10.86
CA ARG A 80 6.90 -4.13 -12.14
C ARG A 80 6.10 -3.21 -13.06
N GLU A 81 5.14 -2.49 -12.51
CA GLU A 81 4.36 -1.51 -13.27
C GLU A 81 5.23 -0.34 -13.75
N LEU A 82 6.15 0.13 -12.92
CA LEU A 82 7.12 1.16 -13.30
C LEU A 82 8.05 0.68 -14.43
N GLN A 83 8.58 -0.54 -14.34
CA GLN A 83 9.39 -1.13 -15.42
C GLN A 83 8.61 -1.21 -16.74
N THR A 84 7.33 -1.59 -16.66
CA THR A 84 6.46 -1.65 -17.84
C THR A 84 6.23 -0.26 -18.44
N ALA A 85 5.98 0.75 -17.59
CA ALA A 85 5.79 2.13 -18.04
C ALA A 85 7.08 2.71 -18.65
N GLN A 86 8.26 2.39 -18.10
CA GLN A 86 9.56 2.80 -18.65
C GLN A 86 9.83 2.14 -20.01
N ALA A 87 9.51 0.85 -20.16
CA ALA A 87 9.63 0.16 -21.45
C ALA A 87 8.69 0.77 -22.50
N GLU A 88 7.48 1.17 -22.11
CA GLU A 88 6.55 1.88 -23.00
C GLU A 88 7.10 3.26 -23.42
N GLN A 89 7.72 4.00 -22.50
CA GLN A 89 8.39 5.27 -22.82
C GLN A 89 9.51 5.09 -23.85
N GLN A 90 10.36 4.08 -23.68
CA GLN A 90 11.44 3.77 -24.62
C GLN A 90 10.87 3.44 -26.00
N ARG A 91 9.87 2.56 -26.07
CA ARG A 91 9.22 2.21 -27.32
C ARG A 91 8.61 3.41 -28.04
N LEU A 92 7.95 4.30 -27.30
CA LEU A 92 7.37 5.52 -27.88
C LEU A 92 8.44 6.49 -28.37
N ALA A 93 9.60 6.57 -27.67
CA ALA A 93 10.74 7.38 -28.10
C ALA A 93 11.34 6.82 -29.41
N GLU A 94 11.49 5.52 -29.52
CA GLU A 94 11.96 4.86 -30.75
C GLU A 94 10.97 5.09 -31.91
N GLU A 95 9.67 4.98 -31.66
CA GLU A 95 8.64 5.24 -32.67
C GLU A 95 8.65 6.71 -33.12
N GLU A 96 8.89 7.65 -32.22
CA GLU A 96 9.05 9.08 -32.54
C GLU A 96 10.29 9.31 -33.40
N GLN A 97 11.43 8.71 -33.05
CA GLN A 97 12.66 8.80 -33.84
C GLN A 97 12.48 8.21 -35.25
N ALA A 98 11.86 7.03 -35.36
CA ALA A 98 11.56 6.41 -36.65
C ALA A 98 10.65 7.29 -37.51
N THR A 99 9.68 7.94 -36.89
CA THR A 99 8.77 8.87 -37.60
C THR A 99 9.51 10.11 -38.08
N GLN A 100 10.44 10.65 -37.27
CA GLN A 100 11.27 11.80 -37.66
C GLN A 100 12.22 11.44 -38.79
N HIS A 101 12.83 10.23 -38.74
CA HIS A 101 13.71 9.73 -39.80
C HIS A 101 12.93 9.58 -41.13
N ALA A 102 11.76 8.96 -41.09
CA ALA A 102 10.91 8.84 -42.24
C ALA A 102 10.50 10.21 -42.84
N LEU A 103 10.24 11.21 -41.98
CA LEU A 103 9.95 12.58 -42.45
C LEU A 103 11.18 13.24 -43.11
N ALA A 104 12.39 12.99 -42.58
CA ALA A 104 13.63 13.53 -43.14
C ALA A 104 13.92 12.90 -44.50
N GLU A 105 13.71 11.59 -44.66
CA GLU A 105 13.85 10.90 -45.94
C GLU A 105 12.84 11.41 -47.01
N LEU A 106 11.58 11.55 -46.64
CA LEU A 106 10.55 12.14 -47.49
C LEU A 106 10.84 13.60 -47.83
N GLY A 107 11.60 14.33 -46.96
CA GLY A 107 12.04 15.68 -47.23
C GLY A 107 13.09 15.80 -48.32
N ASN A 108 13.95 14.77 -48.43
CA ASN A 108 15.03 14.70 -49.42
C ASN A 108 14.59 14.18 -50.77
N THR A 109 13.43 13.52 -50.89
CA THR A 109 12.86 13.10 -52.15
C THR A 109 12.16 14.28 -52.81
N SER A 110 12.82 14.84 -53.82
CA SER A 110 12.41 16.08 -54.52
C SER A 110 11.28 15.92 -55.54
N ASP A 111 10.72 14.72 -55.65
CA ASP A 111 9.62 14.45 -56.59
C ASP A 111 8.29 14.92 -55.99
N GLY A 112 7.77 16.03 -56.56
CA GLY A 112 6.52 16.65 -56.16
C GLY A 112 5.25 15.83 -56.54
N SER A 113 5.27 14.51 -56.28
CA SER A 113 4.04 13.72 -56.41
C SER A 113 3.12 14.04 -55.23
N GLY A 114 1.86 14.33 -55.52
CA GLY A 114 0.85 14.67 -54.50
C GLY A 114 0.68 13.61 -53.41
N GLU A 115 1.13 12.37 -53.68
CA GLU A 115 1.17 11.26 -52.68
C GLU A 115 2.21 11.51 -51.56
N ILE A 116 3.41 12.02 -51.91
CA ILE A 116 4.46 12.35 -50.95
C ILE A 116 4.00 13.48 -50.02
N GLU A 117 3.30 14.45 -50.59
CA GLU A 117 2.81 15.59 -49.83
C GLU A 117 1.66 15.20 -48.86
N SER A 118 0.79 14.28 -49.29
CA SER A 118 -0.25 13.71 -48.43
C SER A 118 0.33 12.89 -47.26
N LEU A 119 1.34 12.05 -47.54
CA LEU A 119 2.08 11.28 -46.52
C LEU A 119 2.83 12.16 -45.52
N LYS A 120 3.48 13.24 -46.02
CA LYS A 120 4.10 14.24 -45.14
C LYS A 120 3.08 14.86 -44.19
N LYS A 121 1.92 15.25 -44.69
CA LYS A 121 0.86 15.86 -43.94
C LYS A 121 0.29 14.90 -42.86
N GLU A 122 0.15 13.63 -43.20
CA GLU A 122 -0.30 12.61 -42.27
C GLU A 122 0.73 12.34 -41.14
N LEU A 123 2.01 12.19 -41.51
CA LEU A 123 3.09 11.95 -40.57
C LEU A 123 3.36 13.18 -39.63
N THR A 124 3.30 14.40 -40.20
CA THR A 124 3.54 15.63 -39.41
C THR A 124 2.33 16.03 -38.55
N GLY A 125 1.10 15.75 -39.02
CA GLY A 125 -0.11 16.13 -38.30
C GLY A 125 -0.55 15.09 -37.28
N SER A 126 -1.53 14.28 -37.68
CA SER A 126 -2.26 13.43 -36.72
C SER A 126 -1.40 12.36 -36.06
N ARG A 127 -0.36 11.81 -36.75
CA ARG A 127 0.48 10.74 -36.16
C ARG A 127 1.46 11.30 -35.14
N SER A 128 2.14 12.42 -35.45
CA SER A 128 3.09 13.02 -34.50
C SER A 128 2.40 13.57 -33.25
N GLU A 129 1.23 14.17 -33.40
CA GLU A 129 0.42 14.65 -32.27
C GLU A 129 -0.03 13.49 -31.36
N LYS A 130 -0.51 12.38 -31.97
CA LYS A 130 -0.89 11.19 -31.21
C LYS A 130 0.30 10.56 -30.46
N LEU A 131 1.48 10.51 -31.07
CA LEU A 131 2.70 10.01 -30.44
C LEU A 131 3.13 10.90 -29.25
N ARG A 132 3.11 12.21 -29.46
CA ARG A 132 3.41 13.17 -28.38
C ARG A 132 2.44 13.05 -27.20
N ALA A 133 1.14 12.95 -27.47
CA ALA A 133 0.13 12.78 -26.44
C ALA A 133 0.32 11.44 -25.67
N ARG A 134 0.62 10.34 -26.38
CA ARG A 134 0.93 9.05 -25.74
C ARG A 134 2.19 9.11 -24.90
N ARG A 135 3.26 9.75 -25.40
CA ARG A 135 4.52 9.92 -24.67
C ARG A 135 4.33 10.75 -23.42
N GLN A 136 3.56 11.83 -23.51
CA GLN A 136 3.23 12.65 -22.35
C GLN A 136 2.44 11.85 -21.30
N GLY A 137 1.46 11.04 -21.72
CA GLY A 137 0.73 10.15 -20.82
C GLY A 137 1.62 9.07 -20.19
N ALA A 138 2.54 8.46 -20.95
CA ALA A 138 3.50 7.49 -20.43
C ALA A 138 4.48 8.14 -19.43
N ASN A 139 4.95 9.36 -19.69
CA ASN A 139 5.81 10.10 -18.77
C ASN A 139 5.08 10.41 -17.45
N GLN A 140 3.83 10.86 -17.53
CA GLN A 140 3.03 11.13 -16.35
C GLN A 140 2.82 9.86 -15.52
N ARG A 141 2.45 8.78 -16.17
CA ARG A 141 2.27 7.49 -15.48
C ARG A 141 3.54 7.00 -14.78
N ALA A 142 4.71 7.11 -15.41
CA ALA A 142 5.98 6.74 -14.79
C ALA A 142 6.32 7.64 -13.59
N ALA A 143 6.02 8.95 -13.67
CA ALA A 143 6.20 9.88 -12.56
C ALA A 143 5.27 9.54 -11.37
N ASP A 144 4.00 9.23 -11.65
CA ASP A 144 3.02 8.85 -10.63
C ASP A 144 3.43 7.53 -9.94
N LEU A 145 3.87 6.53 -10.71
CA LEU A 145 4.36 5.25 -10.18
C LEU A 145 5.64 5.43 -9.35
N THR A 146 6.54 6.33 -9.75
CA THR A 146 7.75 6.66 -8.96
C THR A 146 7.37 7.28 -7.62
N THR A 147 6.40 8.18 -7.63
CA THR A 147 5.88 8.79 -6.39
C THR A 147 5.24 7.75 -5.49
N GLN A 148 4.45 6.85 -6.06
CA GLN A 148 3.82 5.75 -5.34
C GLN A 148 4.87 4.79 -4.76
N LEU A 149 5.91 4.44 -5.52
CA LEU A 149 7.01 3.60 -5.05
C LEU A 149 7.68 4.18 -3.80
N ASN A 150 8.00 5.48 -3.83
CA ASN A 150 8.60 6.16 -2.69
C ASN A 150 7.69 6.16 -1.45
N GLN A 151 6.38 6.32 -1.64
CA GLN A 151 5.40 6.25 -0.55
C GLN A 151 5.31 4.86 0.08
N GLU A 152 5.26 3.81 -0.76
CA GLU A 152 5.20 2.43 -0.28
C GLU A 152 6.51 2.01 0.41
N ASP A 153 7.68 2.47 -0.07
CA ASP A 153 8.98 2.24 0.58
C ASP A 153 9.05 2.90 1.97
N GLU A 154 8.59 4.14 2.09
CA GLU A 154 8.53 4.83 3.39
C GLU A 154 7.59 4.12 4.37
N GLN A 155 6.45 3.62 3.91
CA GLN A 155 5.56 2.81 4.75
C GLN A 155 6.23 1.52 5.22
N LEU A 156 6.98 0.84 4.35
CA LEU A 156 7.74 -0.36 4.69
C LEU A 156 8.81 -0.05 5.75
N ARG A 157 9.53 1.06 5.60
CA ARG A 157 10.51 1.54 6.60
C ARG A 157 9.86 1.75 7.97
N GLN A 158 8.73 2.44 8.01
CA GLN A 158 8.02 2.72 9.26
C GLN A 158 7.53 1.44 9.94
N LEU A 159 6.98 0.48 9.19
CA LEU A 159 6.57 -0.82 9.72
C LEU A 159 7.77 -1.61 10.26
N THR A 160 8.90 -1.57 9.57
CA THR A 160 10.14 -2.25 9.99
C THR A 160 10.70 -1.63 11.27
N LEU A 161 10.66 -0.31 11.41
CA LEU A 161 11.06 0.39 12.63
C LEU A 161 10.15 0.04 13.82
N ARG A 162 8.84 -0.03 13.59
CA ARG A 162 7.87 -0.46 14.62
C ARG A 162 8.14 -1.89 15.07
N LEU A 163 8.38 -2.81 14.13
CA LEU A 163 8.71 -4.20 14.48
C LEU A 163 9.99 -4.28 15.32
N LYS A 164 11.04 -3.52 14.96
CA LYS A 164 12.29 -3.46 15.74
C LYS A 164 12.05 -2.91 17.15
N ALA A 165 11.23 -1.87 17.28
CA ALA A 165 10.90 -1.28 18.59
C ALA A 165 10.12 -2.27 19.48
N GLU A 166 9.16 -3.01 18.94
CA GLU A 166 8.40 -4.04 19.67
C GLU A 166 9.32 -5.19 20.12
N ILE A 167 10.25 -5.64 19.29
CA ILE A 167 11.22 -6.69 19.64
C ILE A 167 12.20 -6.16 20.70
N GLY A 168 12.72 -4.95 20.55
CA GLY A 168 13.69 -4.35 21.46
C GLY A 168 13.09 -3.97 22.82
N GLY A 169 11.79 -3.66 22.87
CA GLY A 169 11.07 -3.33 24.12
C GLY A 169 10.75 -4.54 25.02
N THR A 170 10.94 -5.77 24.52
CA THR A 170 10.71 -7.01 25.29
C THR A 170 11.91 -7.44 26.14
N GLY A 171 13.06 -6.74 26.04
CA GLY A 171 14.32 -7.07 26.71
C GLY A 171 14.63 -6.26 28.00
N ARG A 172 13.63 -5.52 28.58
CA ARG A 172 13.81 -4.82 29.88
C ARG A 172 12.83 -5.28 30.91
#